data_a9bdbd4c44a70f117ff2fdc6e71cb004
#
_entry.id   a9bdbd4c44a70f117ff2fdc6e71cb004
#
_cell.length_a   1.000
_cell.length_b   1.000
_cell.length_c   1.000
_cell.angle_alpha   90.00
_cell.angle_beta   90.00
_cell.angle_gamma   90.00
#
_symmetry.space_group_name_H-M   'P 1'
#
loop_
_entity.id
_entity.type
_entity.pdbx_description
1 polymer ?
#
loop_
_entity_poly.entity_id
_entity_poly.type
_entity_poly.pdbx_seq_one_letter_code
_entity_poly.pdbx_strand_id
1 'polypeptide(L)'
;MANQIPQPDTALHNASHLMQYHDLIESIVAALDARDAYTASHSDRVADMVLVLAAALGLDEDETTRIHMAAHLHDIGKIAVPDSVLRKAGPLTRPEWEEMRRHPVTGYEILRKIDDFKEIAILVRHHHERWDGRGYPDGLSGHDIPPGSRVIAVADSIDAMMSSRSYRPAMTSAACRREIEKNSGIMYDPRVAAAALEHWDELVSRYAGVDTPRTPYFDRLQLEHTRQAHDYLLTHQGSRITLPALAAKFHLSQSSLKICFKALYGVPVASYLRGLRMDTAARLLQESDLPVAEIAHRVGYEDPSRFAAAFRRHTGRRPTELRRVACPTASSHTA
;
A
#
# COMPACT_ATOMS: atom_id res chain seq x y z
N MET A 1 -31.58 34.93 8.85
CA MET A 1 -31.20 33.49 8.90
C MET A 1 -30.11 33.29 7.87
N ALA A 2 -28.87 33.25 8.27
CA ALA A 2 -27.72 33.13 7.40
C ALA A 2 -27.50 31.64 7.07
N ASN A 3 -27.54 31.36 5.78
CA ASN A 3 -27.22 30.05 5.20
C ASN A 3 -25.71 29.80 5.39
N GLN A 4 -25.29 28.96 6.31
CA GLN A 4 -23.91 28.47 6.40
C GLN A 4 -23.75 27.39 5.32
N ILE A 5 -22.99 27.73 4.29
CA ILE A 5 -22.45 26.78 3.31
C ILE A 5 -21.42 25.90 4.03
N PRO A 6 -21.49 24.57 3.97
CA PRO A 6 -20.48 23.71 4.55
C PRO A 6 -19.14 23.96 3.84
N GLN A 7 -18.09 24.15 4.62
CA GLN A 7 -16.72 24.34 4.12
C GLN A 7 -16.20 23.02 3.57
N PRO A 8 -15.62 22.98 2.35
CA PRO A 8 -15.11 21.74 1.73
C PRO A 8 -13.77 21.24 2.30
N ASP A 9 -13.22 21.90 3.32
CA ASP A 9 -11.85 21.64 3.80
C ASP A 9 -11.70 20.55 4.86
N THR A 10 -12.81 20.06 5.45
CA THR A 10 -12.73 19.08 6.55
C THR A 10 -12.52 17.63 6.08
N ALA A 11 -13.04 17.26 4.94
CA ALA A 11 -12.94 15.88 4.42
C ALA A 11 -11.54 15.57 3.90
N LEU A 12 -10.93 16.46 3.12
CA LEU A 12 -9.54 16.32 2.63
C LEU A 12 -8.50 16.28 3.78
N HIS A 13 -8.80 16.93 4.92
CA HIS A 13 -7.96 16.84 6.12
C HIS A 13 -8.00 15.46 6.77
N ASN A 14 -9.16 14.77 6.77
CA ASN A 14 -9.32 13.49 7.46
C ASN A 14 -8.60 12.32 6.75
N ALA A 15 -8.74 12.15 5.44
CA ALA A 15 -8.06 11.06 4.71
C ALA A 15 -6.53 11.22 4.74
N SER A 16 -6.03 12.45 4.50
CA SER A 16 -4.59 12.76 4.58
C SER A 16 -4.03 12.57 6.01
N HIS A 17 -4.84 12.80 7.05
CA HIS A 17 -4.42 12.61 8.43
C HIS A 17 -4.40 11.13 8.82
N LEU A 18 -5.36 10.34 8.37
CA LEU A 18 -5.40 8.89 8.60
C LEU A 18 -4.20 8.18 7.96
N MET A 19 -3.77 8.62 6.78
CA MET A 19 -2.62 8.02 6.09
C MET A 19 -1.28 8.22 6.82
N GLN A 20 -1.16 9.18 7.73
CA GLN A 20 0.04 9.33 8.57
C GLN A 20 0.24 8.13 9.51
N TYR A 21 -0.83 7.42 9.84
CA TYR A 21 -0.79 6.24 10.71
C TYR A 21 -0.49 4.94 9.95
N HIS A 22 -0.47 4.94 8.61
CA HIS A 22 -0.34 3.70 7.83
C HIS A 22 0.93 2.91 8.17
N ASP A 23 2.10 3.56 8.22
CA ASP A 23 3.37 2.91 8.58
C ASP A 23 3.34 2.34 10.02
N LEU A 24 2.66 3.04 10.93
CA LEU A 24 2.47 2.56 12.30
C LEU A 24 1.54 1.36 12.35
N ILE A 25 0.45 1.40 11.58
CA ILE A 25 -0.50 0.29 11.46
C ILE A 25 0.18 -0.94 10.87
N GLU A 26 0.94 -0.81 9.78
CA GLU A 26 1.73 -1.91 9.21
C GLU A 26 2.69 -2.51 10.24
N SER A 27 3.34 -1.66 11.03
CA SER A 27 4.25 -2.13 12.08
C SER A 27 3.53 -2.91 13.18
N ILE A 28 2.34 -2.46 13.59
CA ILE A 28 1.51 -3.14 14.58
C ILE A 28 0.99 -4.47 14.04
N VAL A 29 0.51 -4.48 12.79
CA VAL A 29 0.03 -5.69 12.10
C VAL A 29 1.16 -6.70 11.95
N ALA A 30 2.36 -6.26 11.54
CA ALA A 30 3.52 -7.13 11.45
C ALA A 30 3.91 -7.75 12.80
N ALA A 31 3.76 -7.01 13.91
CA ALA A 31 4.00 -7.55 15.26
C ALA A 31 2.95 -8.60 15.68
N LEU A 32 1.68 -8.40 15.27
CA LEU A 32 0.62 -9.39 15.48
C LEU A 32 0.83 -10.64 14.63
N ASP A 33 1.18 -10.47 13.37
CA ASP A 33 1.49 -11.54 12.42
C ASP A 33 2.68 -12.39 12.89
N ALA A 34 3.69 -11.77 13.53
CA ALA A 34 4.81 -12.51 14.12
C ALA A 34 4.37 -13.40 15.29
N ARG A 35 3.26 -13.07 15.97
CA ARG A 35 2.69 -13.88 17.04
C ARG A 35 1.80 -15.01 16.52
N ASP A 36 1.06 -14.77 15.44
CA ASP A 36 0.19 -15.74 14.79
C ASP A 36 0.79 -16.15 13.43
N ALA A 37 1.40 -17.33 13.37
CA ALA A 37 2.05 -17.84 12.17
C ALA A 37 1.12 -17.98 10.95
N TYR A 38 -0.21 -17.86 11.12
CA TYR A 38 -1.23 -17.99 10.08
C TYR A 38 -1.68 -16.67 9.49
N THR A 39 -1.37 -15.55 10.15
CA THR A 39 -1.81 -14.21 9.71
C THR A 39 -0.77 -13.50 8.86
N ALA A 40 0.42 -14.07 8.66
CA ALA A 40 1.44 -13.46 7.82
C ALA A 40 0.87 -13.05 6.46
N SER A 41 0.77 -11.74 6.24
CA SER A 41 0.17 -11.11 5.04
C SER A 41 -1.35 -11.31 4.86
N HIS A 42 -2.08 -11.90 5.82
CA HIS A 42 -3.54 -12.01 5.76
C HIS A 42 -4.19 -10.62 5.74
N SER A 43 -3.87 -9.80 6.72
CA SER A 43 -4.43 -8.44 6.83
C SER A 43 -4.14 -7.60 5.59
N ASP A 44 -2.94 -7.74 4.98
CA ASP A 44 -2.60 -7.07 3.72
C ASP A 44 -3.50 -7.55 2.56
N ARG A 45 -3.70 -8.88 2.42
CA ARG A 45 -4.54 -9.43 1.35
C ARG A 45 -6.01 -9.02 1.51
N VAL A 46 -6.53 -9.01 2.74
CA VAL A 46 -7.89 -8.55 3.02
C VAL A 46 -8.03 -7.06 2.68
N ALA A 47 -7.07 -6.23 3.08
CA ALA A 47 -7.05 -4.80 2.77
C ALA A 47 -6.98 -4.53 1.25
N ASP A 48 -6.17 -5.29 0.52
CA ASP A 48 -6.10 -5.19 -0.94
C ASP A 48 -7.43 -5.57 -1.62
N MET A 49 -8.10 -6.64 -1.16
CA MET A 49 -9.42 -7.03 -1.69
C MET A 49 -10.50 -5.99 -1.38
N VAL A 50 -10.43 -5.34 -0.23
CA VAL A 50 -11.33 -4.24 0.15
C VAL A 50 -11.26 -3.11 -0.87
N LEU A 51 -10.10 -2.80 -1.43
CA LEU A 51 -9.95 -1.73 -2.42
C LEU A 51 -10.63 -2.05 -3.75
N VAL A 52 -10.49 -3.30 -4.20
CA VAL A 52 -11.20 -3.79 -5.40
C VAL A 52 -12.71 -3.70 -5.18
N LEU A 53 -13.18 -4.14 -4.00
CA LEU A 53 -14.60 -4.11 -3.67
C LEU A 53 -15.12 -2.66 -3.50
N ALA A 54 -14.35 -1.78 -2.88
CA ALA A 54 -14.71 -0.38 -2.71
C ALA A 54 -14.87 0.33 -4.07
N ALA A 55 -13.93 0.10 -4.99
CA ALA A 55 -14.01 0.63 -6.35
C ALA A 55 -15.24 0.07 -7.10
N ALA A 56 -15.50 -1.24 -7.01
CA ALA A 56 -16.65 -1.88 -7.64
C ALA A 56 -18.00 -1.39 -7.08
N LEU A 57 -18.03 -1.01 -5.81
CA LEU A 57 -19.22 -0.47 -5.13
C LEU A 57 -19.39 1.03 -5.32
N GLY A 58 -18.40 1.72 -5.91
CA GLY A 58 -18.42 3.17 -6.13
C GLY A 58 -18.30 3.98 -4.84
N LEU A 59 -17.58 3.47 -3.84
CA LEU A 59 -17.32 4.18 -2.59
C LEU A 59 -16.39 5.36 -2.83
N ASP A 60 -16.57 6.43 -2.05
CA ASP A 60 -15.67 7.56 -2.11
C ASP A 60 -14.30 7.28 -1.48
N GLU A 61 -13.37 8.22 -1.63
CA GLU A 61 -11.98 8.07 -1.18
C GLU A 61 -11.87 8.00 0.35
N ASP A 62 -12.67 8.78 1.08
CA ASP A 62 -12.68 8.81 2.54
C ASP A 62 -13.24 7.50 3.11
N GLU A 63 -14.34 7.01 2.55
CA GLU A 63 -14.91 5.71 2.91
C GLU A 63 -13.95 4.57 2.60
N THR A 64 -13.36 4.57 1.40
CA THR A 64 -12.38 3.58 0.97
C THR A 64 -11.18 3.55 1.91
N THR A 65 -10.63 4.70 2.28
CA THR A 65 -9.50 4.82 3.20
C THR A 65 -9.85 4.26 4.57
N ARG A 66 -11.01 4.61 5.14
CA ARG A 66 -11.46 4.09 6.44
C ARG A 66 -11.62 2.57 6.43
N ILE A 67 -12.26 2.02 5.39
CA ILE A 67 -12.48 0.56 5.28
C ILE A 67 -11.15 -0.17 5.08
N HIS A 68 -10.26 0.38 4.28
CA HIS A 68 -8.92 -0.19 4.06
C HIS A 68 -8.11 -0.26 5.34
N MET A 69 -8.07 0.82 6.13
CA MET A 69 -7.40 0.83 7.43
C MET A 69 -8.08 -0.12 8.43
N ALA A 70 -9.42 -0.19 8.42
CA ALA A 70 -10.14 -1.16 9.25
C ALA A 70 -9.81 -2.60 8.85
N ALA A 71 -9.61 -2.87 7.57
CA ALA A 71 -9.20 -4.18 7.08
C ALA A 71 -7.80 -4.59 7.55
N HIS A 72 -6.85 -3.67 7.59
CA HIS A 72 -5.53 -3.94 8.21
C HIS A 72 -5.64 -4.25 9.70
N LEU A 73 -6.55 -3.60 10.40
CA LEU A 73 -6.68 -3.64 11.87
C LEU A 73 -7.78 -4.58 12.38
N HIS A 74 -8.53 -5.27 11.48
CA HIS A 74 -9.73 -6.03 11.89
C HIS A 74 -9.43 -7.06 12.97
N ASP A 75 -8.26 -7.64 12.94
CA ASP A 75 -7.77 -8.69 13.82
C ASP A 75 -6.93 -8.19 15.00
N ILE A 76 -6.74 -6.87 15.20
CA ILE A 76 -5.87 -6.32 16.25
C ILE A 76 -6.24 -6.82 17.65
N GLY A 77 -7.50 -7.09 17.90
CA GLY A 77 -7.96 -7.62 19.19
C GLY A 77 -7.49 -9.03 19.52
N LYS A 78 -6.95 -9.77 18.53
CA LYS A 78 -6.28 -11.08 18.79
C LYS A 78 -5.07 -10.97 19.70
N ILE A 79 -4.55 -9.76 19.93
CA ILE A 79 -3.49 -9.52 20.91
C ILE A 79 -3.87 -9.98 22.31
N ALA A 80 -5.15 -9.99 22.67
CA ALA A 80 -5.64 -10.44 23.96
C ALA A 80 -6.00 -11.93 24.02
N VAL A 81 -6.01 -12.63 22.88
CA VAL A 81 -6.32 -14.07 22.84
C VAL A 81 -5.11 -14.86 23.37
N PRO A 82 -5.30 -15.80 24.31
CA PRO A 82 -4.20 -16.64 24.82
C PRO A 82 -3.55 -17.47 23.72
N ASP A 83 -2.22 -17.65 23.78
CA ASP A 83 -1.46 -18.43 22.77
C ASP A 83 -1.94 -19.88 22.67
N SER A 84 -2.41 -20.48 23.76
CA SER A 84 -3.00 -21.82 23.77
C SER A 84 -4.26 -21.96 22.93
N VAL A 85 -4.98 -20.86 22.72
CA VAL A 85 -6.17 -20.78 21.85
C VAL A 85 -5.78 -20.37 20.44
N LEU A 86 -4.97 -19.29 20.33
CA LEU A 86 -4.58 -18.70 19.05
C LEU A 86 -3.79 -19.69 18.17
N ARG A 87 -2.85 -20.43 18.78
CA ARG A 87 -1.94 -21.37 18.09
C ARG A 87 -2.39 -22.83 18.15
N LYS A 88 -3.62 -23.10 18.53
CA LYS A 88 -4.11 -24.47 18.65
C LYS A 88 -4.13 -25.18 17.30
N ALA A 89 -3.45 -26.33 17.22
CA ALA A 89 -3.36 -27.14 15.99
C ALA A 89 -4.60 -27.99 15.70
N GLY A 90 -5.75 -27.71 16.29
CA GLY A 90 -6.99 -28.45 16.10
C GLY A 90 -8.22 -27.57 16.32
N PRO A 91 -9.42 -28.18 16.24
CA PRO A 91 -10.66 -27.42 16.44
C PRO A 91 -10.72 -26.81 17.86
N LEU A 92 -11.24 -25.59 17.93
CA LEU A 92 -11.48 -24.93 19.22
C LEU A 92 -12.67 -25.58 19.95
N THR A 93 -12.55 -25.78 21.24
CA THR A 93 -13.67 -26.11 22.11
C THR A 93 -14.63 -24.91 22.24
N ARG A 94 -15.83 -25.13 22.77
CA ARG A 94 -16.81 -24.04 22.92
C ARG A 94 -16.26 -22.88 23.81
N PRO A 95 -15.60 -23.09 24.96
CA PRO A 95 -15.00 -21.99 25.72
C PRO A 95 -13.89 -21.25 24.94
N GLU A 96 -13.04 -21.99 24.21
CA GLU A 96 -11.98 -21.39 23.38
C GLU A 96 -12.57 -20.57 22.21
N TRP A 97 -13.69 -21.01 21.65
CA TRP A 97 -14.43 -20.23 20.66
C TRP A 97 -15.01 -18.95 21.26
N GLU A 98 -15.55 -18.99 22.45
CA GLU A 98 -16.04 -17.80 23.14
C GLU A 98 -14.91 -16.81 23.41
N GLU A 99 -13.72 -17.29 23.73
CA GLU A 99 -12.53 -16.44 23.88
C GLU A 99 -12.09 -15.83 22.55
N MET A 100 -12.01 -16.63 21.48
CA MET A 100 -11.67 -16.15 20.14
C MET A 100 -12.64 -15.08 19.66
N ARG A 101 -13.95 -15.26 19.86
CA ARG A 101 -15.01 -14.33 19.42
C ARG A 101 -14.96 -12.96 20.12
N ARG A 102 -14.13 -12.76 21.11
CA ARG A 102 -13.95 -11.48 21.80
C ARG A 102 -13.07 -10.51 21.03
N HIS A 103 -12.26 -10.99 20.06
CA HIS A 103 -11.28 -10.12 19.40
C HIS A 103 -11.92 -8.89 18.72
N PRO A 104 -13.12 -8.91 18.09
CA PRO A 104 -13.68 -7.71 17.50
C PRO A 104 -14.01 -6.64 18.56
N VAL A 105 -14.54 -7.07 19.71
CA VAL A 105 -14.83 -6.18 20.85
C VAL A 105 -13.53 -5.61 21.43
N THR A 106 -12.52 -6.46 21.61
CA THR A 106 -11.20 -6.02 22.09
C THR A 106 -10.55 -5.05 21.12
N GLY A 107 -10.61 -5.33 19.81
CA GLY A 107 -10.12 -4.43 18.77
C GLY A 107 -10.80 -3.07 18.82
N TYR A 108 -12.12 -3.05 18.95
CA TYR A 108 -12.90 -1.84 19.16
C TYR A 108 -12.41 -1.05 20.39
N GLU A 109 -12.24 -1.72 21.54
CA GLU A 109 -11.81 -1.07 22.79
C GLU A 109 -10.38 -0.50 22.71
N ILE A 110 -9.52 -1.09 21.88
CA ILE A 110 -8.18 -0.58 21.62
C ILE A 110 -8.25 0.68 20.74
N LEU A 111 -8.93 0.58 19.59
CA LEU A 111 -8.92 1.60 18.55
C LEU A 111 -9.74 2.84 18.90
N ARG A 112 -10.89 2.71 19.59
CA ARG A 112 -11.75 3.83 19.96
C ARG A 112 -11.11 4.86 20.90
N LYS A 113 -9.94 4.55 21.48
CA LYS A 113 -9.16 5.47 22.31
C LYS A 113 -8.46 6.56 21.51
N ILE A 114 -8.34 6.38 20.21
CA ILE A 114 -7.78 7.35 19.27
C ILE A 114 -8.97 8.01 18.58
N ASP A 115 -9.07 9.33 18.66
CA ASP A 115 -10.23 10.06 18.14
C ASP A 115 -10.44 9.81 16.63
N ASP A 116 -9.36 9.82 15.85
CA ASP A 116 -9.38 9.59 14.40
C ASP A 116 -9.78 8.15 14.02
N PHE A 117 -9.71 7.20 14.95
CA PHE A 117 -10.00 5.78 14.71
C PHE A 117 -11.38 5.34 15.20
N LYS A 118 -12.22 6.24 15.69
CA LYS A 118 -13.55 5.86 16.22
C LYS A 118 -14.42 5.16 15.18
N GLU A 119 -14.44 5.66 13.94
CA GLU A 119 -15.20 5.05 12.85
C GLU A 119 -14.56 3.71 12.43
N ILE A 120 -13.23 3.64 12.35
CA ILE A 120 -12.48 2.40 12.08
C ILE A 120 -12.78 1.35 13.15
N ALA A 121 -12.81 1.75 14.43
CA ALA A 121 -13.12 0.86 15.54
C ALA A 121 -14.53 0.23 15.40
N ILE A 122 -15.52 1.00 14.94
CA ILE A 122 -16.88 0.50 14.67
C ILE A 122 -16.84 -0.57 13.57
N LEU A 123 -16.08 -0.35 12.49
CA LEU A 123 -15.94 -1.32 11.42
C LEU A 123 -15.27 -2.61 11.91
N VAL A 124 -14.22 -2.48 12.71
CA VAL A 124 -13.51 -3.60 13.34
C VAL A 124 -14.40 -4.38 14.29
N ARG A 125 -15.28 -3.72 15.06
CA ARG A 125 -16.22 -4.40 15.96
C ARG A 125 -17.16 -5.33 15.22
N HIS A 126 -17.64 -4.95 14.03
CA HIS A 126 -18.75 -5.62 13.35
C HIS A 126 -18.34 -6.45 12.12
N HIS A 127 -17.04 -6.68 11.88
CA HIS A 127 -16.59 -7.41 10.68
C HIS A 127 -16.97 -8.90 10.67
N HIS A 128 -17.42 -9.46 11.80
CA HIS A 128 -17.96 -10.81 11.91
C HIS A 128 -19.47 -10.86 12.06
N GLU A 129 -20.16 -9.73 11.87
CA GLU A 129 -21.61 -9.76 11.74
C GLU A 129 -22.02 -10.40 10.43
N ARG A 130 -23.21 -11.02 10.42
CA ARG A 130 -23.75 -11.71 9.28
C ARG A 130 -25.03 -11.06 8.81
N TRP A 131 -25.27 -11.06 7.54
CA TRP A 131 -26.47 -10.45 6.97
C TRP A 131 -27.77 -10.99 7.58
N ASP A 132 -27.80 -12.28 7.96
CA ASP A 132 -28.94 -12.94 8.61
C ASP A 132 -29.08 -12.70 10.13
N GLY A 133 -28.20 -11.87 10.74
CA GLY A 133 -28.20 -11.55 12.17
C GLY A 133 -27.64 -12.65 13.08
N ARG A 134 -27.05 -13.72 12.51
CA ARG A 134 -26.43 -14.81 13.27
C ARG A 134 -24.94 -14.62 13.51
N GLY A 135 -24.44 -13.40 13.26
CA GLY A 135 -23.07 -12.99 13.49
C GLY A 135 -22.76 -12.69 14.94
N TYR A 136 -21.66 -12.00 15.15
CA TYR A 136 -21.21 -11.52 16.44
C TYR A 136 -20.37 -10.24 16.27
N PRO A 137 -20.23 -9.39 17.30
CA PRO A 137 -20.61 -9.60 18.72
C PRO A 137 -22.07 -9.18 19.05
N ASP A 138 -22.69 -8.31 18.25
CA ASP A 138 -23.95 -7.66 18.60
C ASP A 138 -25.18 -8.31 17.93
N GLY A 139 -24.98 -9.18 16.94
CA GLY A 139 -26.05 -9.84 16.19
C GLY A 139 -26.81 -8.90 15.26
N LEU A 140 -26.13 -7.88 14.73
CA LEU A 140 -26.70 -6.95 13.75
C LEU A 140 -27.07 -7.69 12.46
N SER A 141 -28.12 -7.23 11.76
CA SER A 141 -28.59 -7.85 10.54
C SER A 141 -28.80 -6.83 9.41
N GLY A 142 -28.67 -7.28 8.19
CA GLY A 142 -28.96 -6.49 7.00
C GLY A 142 -28.23 -5.15 6.99
N HIS A 143 -29.00 -4.08 6.86
CA HIS A 143 -28.47 -2.71 6.76
C HIS A 143 -28.03 -2.10 8.10
N ASP A 144 -28.35 -2.72 9.23
CA ASP A 144 -27.86 -2.28 10.54
C ASP A 144 -26.34 -2.56 10.71
N ILE A 145 -25.79 -3.49 9.92
CA ILE A 145 -24.35 -3.73 9.87
C ILE A 145 -23.68 -2.56 9.14
N PRO A 146 -22.64 -1.93 9.71
CA PRO A 146 -21.92 -0.85 9.04
C PRO A 146 -21.43 -1.26 7.63
N PRO A 147 -21.57 -0.41 6.60
CA PRO A 147 -21.23 -0.76 5.22
C PRO A 147 -19.82 -1.33 5.06
N GLY A 148 -18.82 -0.68 5.66
CA GLY A 148 -17.44 -1.15 5.60
C GLY A 148 -17.22 -2.51 6.25
N SER A 149 -17.93 -2.83 7.34
CA SER A 149 -17.84 -4.15 7.98
C SER A 149 -18.36 -5.26 7.06
N ARG A 150 -19.41 -4.98 6.26
CA ARG A 150 -19.93 -5.93 5.27
C ARG A 150 -18.91 -6.22 4.16
N VAL A 151 -18.15 -5.20 3.75
CA VAL A 151 -17.06 -5.34 2.75
C VAL A 151 -15.91 -6.18 3.33
N ILE A 152 -15.48 -5.87 4.55
CA ILE A 152 -14.40 -6.62 5.23
C ILE A 152 -14.81 -8.09 5.43
N ALA A 153 -16.05 -8.38 5.83
CA ALA A 153 -16.55 -9.73 6.04
C ALA A 153 -16.43 -10.62 4.78
N VAL A 154 -16.69 -10.07 3.60
CA VAL A 154 -16.54 -10.82 2.32
C VAL A 154 -15.06 -11.02 2.01
N ALA A 155 -14.23 -9.98 2.12
CA ALA A 155 -12.79 -10.04 1.83
C ALA A 155 -12.07 -11.03 2.76
N ASP A 156 -12.32 -10.95 4.07
CA ASP A 156 -11.77 -11.88 5.08
C ASP A 156 -12.19 -13.32 4.79
N SER A 157 -13.46 -13.56 4.45
CA SER A 157 -13.95 -14.88 4.12
C SER A 157 -13.28 -15.47 2.88
N ILE A 158 -13.06 -14.67 1.84
CA ILE A 158 -12.34 -15.10 0.64
C ILE A 158 -10.90 -15.48 1.00
N ASP A 159 -10.18 -14.62 1.73
CA ASP A 159 -8.81 -14.93 2.15
C ASP A 159 -8.75 -16.17 3.03
N ALA A 160 -9.65 -16.28 4.01
CA ALA A 160 -9.72 -17.43 4.88
C ALA A 160 -9.98 -18.75 4.14
N MET A 161 -10.76 -18.74 3.05
CA MET A 161 -11.03 -19.91 2.22
C MET A 161 -9.89 -20.23 1.25
N MET A 162 -9.24 -19.22 0.69
CA MET A 162 -8.16 -19.38 -0.30
C MET A 162 -6.78 -19.63 0.33
N SER A 163 -6.63 -19.44 1.64
CA SER A 163 -5.41 -19.68 2.39
C SER A 163 -5.40 -21.05 3.06
N SER A 164 -4.25 -21.76 3.03
CA SER A 164 -4.06 -23.01 3.77
C SER A 164 -3.91 -22.72 5.27
N ARG A 165 -4.63 -23.48 6.09
CA ARG A 165 -4.49 -23.44 7.55
C ARG A 165 -3.99 -24.80 8.05
N SER A 166 -3.39 -24.87 9.26
CA SER A 166 -2.82 -26.10 9.81
C SER A 166 -3.75 -27.32 9.82
N TYR A 167 -5.05 -27.07 9.87
CA TYR A 167 -6.11 -28.09 9.95
C TYR A 167 -6.98 -28.17 8.69
N ARG A 168 -6.74 -27.29 7.67
CA ARG A 168 -7.55 -27.28 6.44
C ARG A 168 -6.73 -26.76 5.25
N PRO A 169 -6.65 -27.53 4.14
CA PRO A 169 -6.07 -27.02 2.90
C PRO A 169 -6.88 -25.86 2.32
N ALA A 170 -6.25 -25.02 1.52
CA ALA A 170 -6.92 -23.97 0.76
C ALA A 170 -8.00 -24.57 -0.16
N MET A 171 -9.10 -23.86 -0.30
CA MET A 171 -10.13 -24.20 -1.30
C MET A 171 -9.64 -23.81 -2.70
N THR A 172 -10.16 -24.50 -3.72
CA THR A 172 -9.98 -24.02 -5.10
C THR A 172 -10.76 -22.73 -5.32
N SER A 173 -10.28 -21.85 -6.20
CA SER A 173 -10.96 -20.60 -6.55
C SER A 173 -12.43 -20.83 -6.92
N ALA A 174 -12.73 -21.86 -7.75
CA ALA A 174 -14.09 -22.20 -8.14
C ALA A 174 -14.97 -22.66 -6.94
N ALA A 175 -14.39 -23.33 -5.94
CA ALA A 175 -15.14 -23.74 -4.76
C ALA A 175 -15.42 -22.53 -3.84
N CYS A 176 -14.43 -21.66 -3.64
CA CYS A 176 -14.58 -20.42 -2.89
C CYS A 176 -15.65 -19.50 -3.51
N ARG A 177 -15.62 -19.32 -4.85
CA ARG A 177 -16.62 -18.56 -5.60
C ARG A 177 -18.03 -19.05 -5.35
N ARG A 178 -18.26 -20.37 -5.45
CA ARG A 178 -19.58 -20.98 -5.17
C ARG A 178 -20.03 -20.77 -3.72
N GLU A 179 -19.10 -20.76 -2.78
CA GLU A 179 -19.42 -20.53 -1.36
C GLU A 179 -19.87 -19.09 -1.12
N ILE A 180 -19.22 -18.10 -1.73
CA ILE A 180 -19.65 -16.68 -1.68
C ILE A 180 -21.06 -16.54 -2.32
N GLU A 181 -21.26 -17.12 -3.50
CA GLU A 181 -22.55 -17.08 -4.21
C GLU A 181 -23.68 -17.69 -3.38
N LYS A 182 -23.47 -18.88 -2.83
CA LYS A 182 -24.44 -19.61 -2.00
C LYS A 182 -24.83 -18.86 -0.72
N ASN A 183 -23.89 -18.11 -0.12
CA ASN A 183 -24.11 -17.40 1.14
C ASN A 183 -24.47 -15.92 0.93
N SER A 184 -24.68 -15.46 -0.30
CA SER A 184 -25.21 -14.13 -0.61
C SER A 184 -26.62 -13.98 -0.03
N GLY A 185 -26.89 -12.93 0.72
CA GLY A 185 -28.14 -12.70 1.44
C GLY A 185 -28.32 -13.54 2.72
N ILE A 186 -27.34 -14.40 3.06
CA ILE A 186 -27.33 -15.19 4.30
C ILE A 186 -26.18 -14.72 5.20
N MET A 187 -24.95 -14.97 4.80
CA MET A 187 -23.77 -14.51 5.52
C MET A 187 -23.35 -13.11 5.08
N TYR A 188 -23.45 -12.84 3.77
CA TYR A 188 -22.89 -11.66 3.12
C TYR A 188 -23.99 -10.74 2.60
N ASP A 189 -23.72 -9.43 2.62
CA ASP A 189 -24.51 -8.44 1.91
C ASP A 189 -24.60 -8.82 0.42
N PRO A 190 -25.82 -8.96 -0.16
CA PRO A 190 -25.99 -9.34 -1.57
C PRO A 190 -25.27 -8.41 -2.56
N ARG A 191 -25.18 -7.11 -2.26
CA ARG A 191 -24.50 -6.15 -3.13
C ARG A 191 -22.99 -6.37 -3.12
N VAL A 192 -22.41 -6.60 -1.93
CA VAL A 192 -20.98 -6.85 -1.78
C VAL A 192 -20.61 -8.21 -2.39
N ALA A 193 -21.43 -9.24 -2.17
CA ALA A 193 -21.24 -10.54 -2.78
C ALA A 193 -21.30 -10.47 -4.31
N ALA A 194 -22.26 -9.73 -4.89
CA ALA A 194 -22.36 -9.53 -6.33
C ALA A 194 -21.11 -8.83 -6.89
N ALA A 195 -20.64 -7.75 -6.26
CA ALA A 195 -19.40 -7.07 -6.63
C ALA A 195 -18.18 -8.01 -6.58
N ALA A 196 -18.08 -8.85 -5.55
CA ALA A 196 -17.02 -9.84 -5.43
C ALA A 196 -17.06 -10.89 -6.55
N LEU A 197 -18.25 -11.35 -6.94
CA LEU A 197 -18.43 -12.33 -8.01
C LEU A 197 -18.13 -11.73 -9.41
N GLU A 198 -18.42 -10.46 -9.61
CA GLU A 198 -18.12 -9.72 -10.84
C GLU A 198 -16.62 -9.50 -11.03
N HIS A 199 -15.92 -9.12 -9.95
CA HIS A 199 -14.47 -8.84 -9.94
C HIS A 199 -13.64 -10.03 -9.43
N TRP A 200 -14.14 -11.25 -9.55
CA TRP A 200 -13.55 -12.44 -8.94
C TRP A 200 -12.09 -12.69 -9.31
N ASP A 201 -11.76 -12.61 -10.59
CA ASP A 201 -10.41 -12.90 -11.08
C ASP A 201 -9.37 -11.91 -10.54
N GLU A 202 -9.76 -10.65 -10.36
CA GLU A 202 -8.93 -9.62 -9.75
C GLU A 202 -8.69 -9.92 -8.26
N LEU A 203 -9.76 -10.24 -7.52
CA LEU A 203 -9.69 -10.56 -6.10
C LEU A 203 -8.79 -11.76 -5.80
N VAL A 204 -8.82 -12.80 -6.65
CA VAL A 204 -8.07 -14.03 -6.42
C VAL A 204 -6.76 -14.13 -7.18
N SER A 205 -6.40 -13.13 -7.98
CA SER A 205 -5.18 -13.12 -8.80
C SER A 205 -3.91 -13.40 -7.99
N ARG A 206 -3.88 -12.98 -6.73
CA ARG A 206 -2.74 -13.16 -5.81
C ARG A 206 -2.57 -14.60 -5.29
N TYR A 207 -3.56 -15.48 -5.48
CA TYR A 207 -3.48 -16.90 -5.09
C TYR A 207 -3.03 -17.81 -6.24
N ALA A 208 -2.87 -17.28 -7.44
CA ALA A 208 -2.56 -18.04 -8.66
C ALA A 208 -1.08 -18.43 -8.82
N GLY A 209 -0.33 -18.60 -7.72
CA GLY A 209 0.99 -19.28 -7.74
C GLY A 209 2.11 -18.58 -8.51
N VAL A 210 1.98 -17.29 -8.77
CA VAL A 210 3.05 -16.49 -9.37
C VAL A 210 3.61 -15.60 -8.27
N ASP A 211 4.92 -15.70 -8.03
CA ASP A 211 5.73 -14.66 -7.37
C ASP A 211 5.64 -13.36 -8.20
N THR A 212 4.46 -12.79 -8.29
CA THR A 212 4.34 -11.40 -8.71
C THR A 212 4.87 -10.56 -7.56
N PRO A 213 5.89 -9.74 -7.78
CA PRO A 213 6.31 -8.80 -6.76
C PRO A 213 5.06 -8.05 -6.32
N ARG A 214 4.80 -8.05 -5.00
CA ARG A 214 3.71 -7.26 -4.39
C ARG A 214 3.74 -5.89 -5.05
N THR A 215 2.69 -5.56 -5.80
CA THR A 215 2.45 -4.18 -6.16
C THR A 215 1.88 -3.56 -4.89
N PRO A 216 2.64 -2.75 -4.15
CA PRO A 216 2.09 -2.11 -2.97
C PRO A 216 0.89 -1.29 -3.43
N TYR A 217 -0.22 -1.41 -2.72
CA TYR A 217 -1.31 -0.47 -2.92
C TYR A 217 -0.80 0.91 -2.59
N PHE A 218 -0.92 1.77 -3.56
CA PHE A 218 -0.65 3.19 -3.39
C PHE A 218 -1.96 3.92 -3.50
N ASP A 219 -2.32 4.58 -2.43
CA ASP A 219 -3.33 5.61 -2.41
C ASP A 219 -3.13 6.56 -3.61
N ARG A 220 -4.23 6.99 -4.22
CA ARG A 220 -4.21 7.93 -5.35
C ARG A 220 -3.38 9.18 -5.01
N LEU A 221 -3.48 9.64 -3.77
CA LEU A 221 -2.72 10.79 -3.28
C LEU A 221 -1.21 10.46 -3.16
N GLN A 222 -0.85 9.27 -2.67
CA GLN A 222 0.55 8.83 -2.64
C GLN A 222 1.14 8.69 -4.05
N LEU A 223 0.36 8.17 -5.01
CA LEU A 223 0.76 8.10 -6.41
C LEU A 223 0.97 9.50 -7.00
N GLU A 224 0.05 10.41 -6.73
CA GLU A 224 0.13 11.80 -7.20
C GLU A 224 1.34 12.52 -6.57
N HIS A 225 1.51 12.43 -5.24
CA HIS A 225 2.67 12.99 -4.56
C HIS A 225 3.99 12.37 -5.03
N THR A 226 3.99 11.07 -5.35
CA THR A 226 5.18 10.40 -5.90
C THR A 226 5.47 10.87 -7.33
N ARG A 227 4.46 11.13 -8.17
CA ARG A 227 4.63 11.74 -9.49
C ARG A 227 5.17 13.17 -9.36
N GLN A 228 4.62 13.97 -8.46
CA GLN A 228 5.13 15.32 -8.18
C GLN A 228 6.59 15.27 -7.67
N ALA A 229 6.94 14.32 -6.82
CA ALA A 229 8.32 14.10 -6.39
C ALA A 229 9.24 13.72 -7.58
N HIS A 230 8.78 12.89 -8.50
CA HIS A 230 9.49 12.55 -9.73
C HIS A 230 9.70 13.79 -10.62
N ASP A 231 8.67 14.60 -10.87
CA ASP A 231 8.76 15.80 -11.69
C ASP A 231 9.69 16.84 -11.09
N TYR A 232 9.71 16.91 -9.76
CA TYR A 232 10.69 17.70 -9.02
C TYR A 232 12.12 17.21 -9.25
N LEU A 233 12.38 15.91 -9.28
CA LEU A 233 13.70 15.35 -9.60
C LEU A 233 14.15 15.72 -11.01
N LEU A 234 13.25 15.71 -12.00
CA LEU A 234 13.57 16.09 -13.38
C LEU A 234 14.06 17.55 -13.49
N THR A 235 13.44 18.44 -12.72
CA THR A 235 13.73 19.88 -12.79
C THR A 235 14.84 20.34 -11.85
N HIS A 236 15.14 19.59 -10.78
CA HIS A 236 16.09 19.99 -9.71
C HIS A 236 17.27 19.03 -9.56
N GLN A 237 17.59 18.24 -10.58
CA GLN A 237 18.64 17.22 -10.53
C GLN A 237 20.04 17.73 -10.11
N GLY A 238 20.35 18.99 -10.38
CA GLY A 238 21.60 19.63 -9.97
C GLY A 238 21.70 19.98 -8.49
N SER A 239 20.56 19.96 -7.77
CA SER A 239 20.50 20.32 -6.35
C SER A 239 20.85 19.14 -5.44
N ARG A 240 21.23 19.46 -4.18
CA ARG A 240 21.44 18.43 -3.16
C ARG A 240 20.08 17.90 -2.66
N ILE A 241 19.60 16.83 -3.25
CA ILE A 241 18.33 16.19 -2.88
C ILE A 241 18.64 14.99 -1.97
N THR A 242 18.04 14.98 -0.78
CA THR A 242 18.06 13.82 0.13
C THR A 242 16.68 13.19 0.18
N LEU A 243 16.62 11.88 0.42
CA LEU A 243 15.35 11.16 0.49
C LEU A 243 14.41 11.71 1.59
N PRO A 244 14.91 12.05 2.81
CA PRO A 244 14.05 12.65 3.83
C PRO A 244 13.47 14.01 3.41
N ALA A 245 14.28 14.87 2.79
CA ALA A 245 13.82 16.18 2.33
C ALA A 245 12.80 16.05 1.18
N LEU A 246 13.02 15.11 0.26
CA LEU A 246 12.08 14.86 -0.84
C LEU A 246 10.75 14.31 -0.31
N ALA A 247 10.78 13.36 0.60
CA ALA A 247 9.59 12.79 1.22
C ALA A 247 8.79 13.87 1.97
N ALA A 248 9.44 14.66 2.84
CA ALA A 248 8.79 15.73 3.58
C ALA A 248 8.18 16.80 2.67
N LYS A 249 8.86 17.16 1.57
CA LYS A 249 8.36 18.16 0.60
C LYS A 249 7.03 17.77 -0.06
N PHE A 250 6.82 16.48 -0.28
CA PHE A 250 5.63 15.94 -0.92
C PHE A 250 4.74 15.15 0.03
N HIS A 251 4.80 15.43 1.32
CA HIS A 251 3.95 14.85 2.37
C HIS A 251 3.90 13.32 2.36
N LEU A 252 5.04 12.69 2.03
CA LEU A 252 5.20 11.24 2.05
C LEU A 252 6.10 10.80 3.19
N SER A 253 5.86 9.61 3.75
CA SER A 253 6.89 8.95 4.54
C SER A 253 8.06 8.51 3.64
N GLN A 254 9.24 8.34 4.21
CA GLN A 254 10.39 7.85 3.43
C GLN A 254 10.15 6.44 2.89
N SER A 255 9.42 5.62 3.64
CA SER A 255 9.05 4.25 3.26
C SER A 255 8.07 4.28 2.09
N SER A 256 6.98 5.04 2.20
CA SER A 256 6.01 5.22 1.12
C SER A 256 6.67 5.73 -0.15
N LEU A 257 7.51 6.79 -0.07
CA LEU A 257 8.21 7.30 -1.25
C LEU A 257 9.12 6.24 -1.90
N LYS A 258 9.89 5.46 -1.11
CA LYS A 258 10.75 4.40 -1.66
C LYS A 258 9.96 3.34 -2.41
N ILE A 259 8.86 2.89 -1.81
CA ILE A 259 8.05 1.80 -2.31
C ILE A 259 7.25 2.26 -3.54
N CYS A 260 6.51 3.38 -3.43
CA CYS A 260 5.74 3.97 -4.52
C CYS A 260 6.61 4.32 -5.73
N PHE A 261 7.76 4.95 -5.48
CA PHE A 261 8.66 5.35 -6.56
C PHE A 261 9.24 4.14 -7.30
N LYS A 262 9.65 3.09 -6.56
CA LYS A 262 10.15 1.85 -7.18
C LYS A 262 9.06 1.14 -7.98
N ALA A 263 7.82 1.15 -7.50
CA ALA A 263 6.70 0.55 -8.21
C ALA A 263 6.34 1.31 -9.49
N LEU A 264 6.32 2.65 -9.45
CA LEU A 264 5.99 3.49 -10.62
C LEU A 264 7.11 3.53 -11.66
N TYR A 265 8.37 3.59 -11.21
CA TYR A 265 9.53 3.87 -12.09
C TYR A 265 10.53 2.71 -12.18
N GLY A 266 10.25 1.57 -11.55
CA GLY A 266 11.04 0.33 -11.64
C GLY A 266 12.35 0.33 -10.84
N VAL A 267 12.82 1.49 -10.36
CA VAL A 267 14.11 1.65 -9.68
C VAL A 267 14.00 2.55 -8.46
N PRO A 268 14.84 2.36 -7.43
CA PRO A 268 14.86 3.24 -6.25
C PRO A 268 15.15 4.70 -6.62
N VAL A 269 14.58 5.66 -5.86
CA VAL A 269 14.76 7.13 -6.04
C VAL A 269 16.21 7.53 -6.25
N ALA A 270 17.14 7.02 -5.40
CA ALA A 270 18.56 7.37 -5.47
C ALA A 270 19.23 6.84 -6.75
N SER A 271 18.80 5.69 -7.25
CA SER A 271 19.31 5.11 -8.50
C SER A 271 18.76 5.88 -9.69
N TYR A 272 17.48 6.24 -9.65
CA TYR A 272 16.84 7.06 -10.67
C TYR A 272 17.52 8.43 -10.82
N LEU A 273 17.69 9.18 -9.71
CA LEU A 273 18.34 10.48 -9.72
C LEU A 273 19.78 10.39 -10.23
N ARG A 274 20.49 9.31 -9.88
CA ARG A 274 21.85 9.09 -10.37
C ARG A 274 21.88 8.86 -11.88
N GLY A 275 20.98 8.03 -12.42
CA GLY A 275 20.83 7.82 -13.85
C GLY A 275 20.54 9.12 -14.58
N LEU A 276 19.51 9.85 -14.14
CA LEU A 276 19.11 11.14 -14.70
C LEU A 276 20.29 12.15 -14.77
N ARG A 277 21.09 12.23 -13.71
CA ARG A 277 22.29 13.08 -13.66
C ARG A 277 23.34 12.65 -14.70
N MET A 278 23.55 11.35 -14.87
CA MET A 278 24.54 10.84 -15.82
C MET A 278 24.07 11.02 -17.27
N ASP A 279 22.79 10.84 -17.55
CA ASP A 279 22.22 11.05 -18.89
C ASP A 279 22.28 12.54 -19.27
N THR A 280 21.96 13.42 -18.33
CA THR A 280 22.10 14.87 -18.54
C THR A 280 23.55 15.27 -18.73
N ALA A 281 24.48 14.69 -17.97
CA ALA A 281 25.90 14.94 -18.17
C ALA A 281 26.41 14.45 -19.53
N ALA A 282 25.95 13.29 -19.99
CA ALA A 282 26.29 12.74 -21.29
C ALA A 282 25.83 13.68 -22.44
N ARG A 283 24.59 14.20 -22.32
CA ARG A 283 24.06 15.18 -23.27
C ARG A 283 24.87 16.47 -23.25
N LEU A 284 25.14 17.04 -22.09
CA LEU A 284 25.95 18.27 -21.99
C LEU A 284 27.37 18.11 -22.54
N LEU A 285 27.99 16.93 -22.37
CA LEU A 285 29.29 16.62 -22.93
C LEU A 285 29.30 16.59 -24.48
N GLN A 286 28.17 16.24 -25.09
CA GLN A 286 28.03 16.18 -26.54
C GLN A 286 27.57 17.49 -27.18
N GLU A 287 26.73 18.26 -26.45
CA GLU A 287 26.04 19.44 -26.97
C GLU A 287 26.71 20.77 -26.54
N SER A 288 27.73 20.74 -25.66
CA SER A 288 28.36 21.96 -25.16
C SER A 288 29.87 21.83 -25.00
N ASP A 289 30.56 22.99 -25.00
CA ASP A 289 32.00 23.12 -24.75
C ASP A 289 32.34 23.33 -23.27
N LEU A 290 31.38 23.15 -22.38
CA LEU A 290 31.55 23.34 -20.93
C LEU A 290 32.65 22.45 -20.37
N PRO A 291 33.53 22.90 -19.51
CA PRO A 291 34.52 22.06 -18.83
C PRO A 291 33.85 20.88 -18.12
N VAL A 292 34.51 19.71 -18.09
CA VAL A 292 33.98 18.51 -17.40
C VAL A 292 33.68 18.78 -15.94
N ALA A 293 34.51 19.63 -15.26
CA ALA A 293 34.28 20.02 -13.88
C ALA A 293 32.99 20.86 -13.73
N GLU A 294 32.72 21.76 -14.66
CA GLU A 294 31.49 22.55 -14.68
C GLU A 294 30.25 21.69 -14.91
N ILE A 295 30.33 20.71 -15.82
CA ILE A 295 29.25 19.74 -16.05
C ILE A 295 29.00 18.92 -14.78
N ALA A 296 30.07 18.43 -14.10
CA ALA A 296 29.96 17.72 -12.85
C ALA A 296 29.17 18.53 -11.80
N HIS A 297 29.51 19.81 -11.66
CA HIS A 297 28.83 20.71 -10.73
C HIS A 297 27.35 20.93 -11.09
N ARG A 298 27.05 21.17 -12.36
CA ARG A 298 25.64 21.35 -12.85
C ARG A 298 24.75 20.15 -12.62
N VAL A 299 25.31 18.94 -12.64
CA VAL A 299 24.55 17.73 -12.36
C VAL A 299 24.65 17.29 -10.88
N GLY A 300 25.10 18.19 -9.99
CA GLY A 300 25.05 18.02 -8.55
C GLY A 300 26.18 17.17 -7.96
N TYR A 301 27.36 17.18 -8.58
CA TYR A 301 28.59 16.57 -8.02
C TYR A 301 29.59 17.65 -7.63
N GLU A 302 29.91 17.74 -6.35
CA GLU A 302 30.96 18.66 -5.84
C GLU A 302 32.36 18.15 -6.14
N ASP A 303 32.54 16.81 -6.23
CA ASP A 303 33.83 16.16 -6.48
C ASP A 303 33.88 15.60 -7.92
N PRO A 304 34.75 16.15 -8.79
CA PRO A 304 34.92 15.69 -10.16
C PRO A 304 35.39 14.23 -10.28
N SER A 305 36.15 13.71 -9.30
CA SER A 305 36.62 12.33 -9.31
C SER A 305 35.47 11.36 -9.06
N ARG A 306 34.59 11.68 -8.09
CA ARG A 306 33.35 10.92 -7.83
C ARG A 306 32.41 10.97 -9.03
N PHE A 307 32.28 12.12 -9.68
CA PHE A 307 31.55 12.26 -10.93
C PHE A 307 32.08 11.34 -12.01
N ALA A 308 33.40 11.40 -12.31
CA ALA A 308 34.02 10.61 -13.36
C ALA A 308 33.83 9.08 -13.12
N ALA A 309 33.95 8.63 -11.87
CA ALA A 309 33.73 7.25 -11.49
C ALA A 309 32.25 6.82 -11.68
N ALA A 310 31.29 7.66 -11.27
CA ALA A 310 29.86 7.42 -11.44
C ALA A 310 29.49 7.41 -12.93
N PHE A 311 29.99 8.36 -13.70
CA PHE A 311 29.77 8.47 -15.13
C PHE A 311 30.28 7.24 -15.91
N ARG A 312 31.53 6.82 -15.64
CA ARG A 312 32.08 5.60 -16.25
C ARG A 312 31.26 4.34 -15.90
N ARG A 313 30.79 4.23 -14.66
CA ARG A 313 29.95 3.10 -14.24
C ARG A 313 28.61 3.07 -14.98
N HIS A 314 28.05 4.22 -15.29
CA HIS A 314 26.76 4.34 -15.99
C HIS A 314 26.88 4.18 -17.50
N THR A 315 27.87 4.85 -18.12
CA THR A 315 28.02 4.93 -19.58
C THR A 315 29.03 3.96 -20.18
N GLY A 316 29.84 3.31 -19.34
CA GLY A 316 30.97 2.48 -19.77
C GLY A 316 32.20 3.27 -20.22
N ARG A 317 32.12 4.60 -20.34
CA ARG A 317 33.17 5.49 -20.86
C ARG A 317 33.51 6.61 -19.88
N ARG A 318 34.73 7.19 -20.00
CA ARG A 318 35.08 8.40 -19.25
C ARG A 318 34.42 9.62 -19.87
N PRO A 319 34.12 10.69 -19.10
CA PRO A 319 33.57 11.94 -19.63
C PRO A 319 34.39 12.53 -20.79
N THR A 320 35.72 12.51 -20.64
CA THR A 320 36.67 13.00 -21.67
C THR A 320 36.69 12.16 -22.94
N GLU A 321 36.45 10.86 -22.83
CA GLU A 321 36.35 9.96 -23.97
C GLU A 321 35.08 10.20 -24.78
N LEU A 322 33.94 10.42 -24.09
CA LEU A 322 32.67 10.69 -24.74
C LEU A 322 32.72 12.02 -25.52
N ARG A 323 33.34 13.05 -24.96
CA ARG A 323 33.52 14.36 -25.63
C ARG A 323 34.36 14.25 -26.91
N ARG A 324 35.45 13.46 -26.91
CA ARG A 324 36.32 13.27 -28.09
C ARG A 324 35.58 12.61 -29.24
N VAL A 325 34.61 11.78 -28.99
CA VAL A 325 33.79 11.11 -30.01
C VAL A 325 32.79 12.08 -30.64
N ALA A 326 32.26 13.04 -29.86
CA ALA A 326 31.26 14.01 -30.31
C ALA A 326 31.86 15.19 -31.11
N CYS A 327 33.17 15.47 -30.93
CA CYS A 327 33.91 16.52 -31.67
C CYS A 327 35.15 15.86 -32.33
N PRO A 328 35.03 15.31 -33.54
CA PRO A 328 36.24 14.92 -34.29
C PRO A 328 36.98 16.20 -34.59
N THR A 329 38.10 16.41 -33.88
CA THR A 329 39.02 17.50 -34.14
C THR A 329 39.32 17.61 -35.62
N ALA A 330 39.11 18.79 -36.19
CA ALA A 330 39.69 19.20 -37.44
C ALA A 330 41.22 18.99 -37.32
N SER A 331 41.70 17.90 -37.86
CA SER A 331 43.13 17.61 -37.98
C SER A 331 43.71 18.60 -38.96
N SER A 332 44.50 19.52 -38.42
CA SER A 332 45.66 20.16 -39.03
C SER A 332 45.92 19.81 -40.50
N HIS A 333 45.56 20.69 -41.40
CA HIS A 333 46.35 20.89 -42.62
C HIS A 333 47.37 22.00 -42.34
N THR A 334 48.59 21.57 -42.15
CA THR A 334 49.74 22.43 -42.37
C THR A 334 50.72 21.73 -43.27
N ALA A 335 51.02 22.42 -44.31
CA ALA A 335 52.14 22.45 -45.28
C ALA A 335 51.86 21.85 -46.60
#